data_38e21dfcfaaa70297e8a6292e8404b2b
#
_entry.id   38e21dfcfaaa70297e8a6292e8404b2b
#
_cell.length_a   1.000
_cell.length_b   1.000
_cell.length_c   1.000
_cell.angle_alpha   90.00
_cell.angle_beta   90.00
_cell.angle_gamma   90.00
#
_symmetry.space_group_name_H-M   'P 1'
#
loop_
_entity.id
_entity.type
_entity.pdbx_description
1 polymer ?
#
loop_
_entity_poly.entity_id
_entity_poly.type
_entity_poly.pdbx_seq_one_letter_code
_entity_poly.pdbx_strand_id
1 'polypeptide(L)'
;MALRQILTEPNKILREKSLFVEKVDEDLQKLMDDMLETMYAAPGIGLAAIQVGIPKRIIVLDIAPKEGPRNPMFFINPEIIEKSENYLTYEERCLSVPGQFAEIDRPDKCYVKYLDYHGQAKEIKAEGMLATCIQHEIDHLDGILFIDYLSKLKKSMIIKKLSKQKKAIERIVV
;
A
#
# COMPACT_ATOMS: atom_id res chain seq x y z
N MET A 1 16.30 -1.49 12.91
CA MET A 1 14.97 -1.30 12.29
C MET A 1 14.18 -0.31 13.12
N ALA A 2 13.47 0.58 12.48
CA ALA A 2 12.74 1.65 13.16
C ALA A 2 11.28 1.71 12.66
N LEU A 3 10.36 1.98 13.57
CA LEU A 3 8.97 2.23 13.22
C LEU A 3 8.83 3.63 12.62
N ARG A 4 8.10 3.73 11.52
CA ARG A 4 7.80 4.97 10.84
C ARG A 4 6.35 5.37 11.03
N GLN A 5 6.10 6.67 11.01
CA GLN A 5 4.73 7.18 11.09
C GLN A 5 4.01 6.91 9.76
N ILE A 6 2.83 6.30 9.85
CA ILE A 6 1.95 6.10 8.70
C ILE A 6 1.09 7.35 8.51
N LEU A 7 1.18 7.94 7.32
CA LEU A 7 0.36 9.09 6.94
C LEU A 7 -1.06 8.62 6.64
N THR A 8 -2.03 9.42 7.02
CA THR A 8 -3.45 9.11 6.82
C THR A 8 -4.14 10.20 6.00
N GLU A 9 -5.18 9.79 5.25
CA GLU A 9 -6.04 10.75 4.56
C GLU A 9 -6.59 11.78 5.56
N PRO A 10 -6.60 13.09 5.29
CA PRO A 10 -6.43 13.74 3.98
C PRO A 10 -5.02 14.29 3.70
N ASN A 11 -3.96 13.66 4.15
CA ASN A 11 -2.60 14.14 3.90
C ASN A 11 -2.31 14.16 2.39
N LYS A 12 -1.90 15.32 1.88
CA LYS A 12 -1.68 15.56 0.45
C LYS A 12 -0.55 14.72 -0.16
N ILE A 13 0.43 14.30 0.64
CA ILE A 13 1.54 13.46 0.18
C ILE A 13 1.03 12.15 -0.40
N LEU A 14 -0.06 11.60 0.14
CA LEU A 14 -0.67 10.36 -0.35
C LEU A 14 -1.17 10.45 -1.80
N ARG A 15 -1.34 11.65 -2.31
CA ARG A 15 -1.82 11.91 -3.68
C ARG A 15 -0.69 12.17 -4.68
N GLU A 16 0.55 12.20 -4.21
CA GLU A 16 1.70 12.39 -5.09
C GLU A 16 2.04 11.11 -5.85
N LYS A 17 2.57 11.28 -7.05
CA LYS A 17 3.10 10.19 -7.84
C LYS A 17 4.53 9.87 -7.38
N SER A 18 4.75 8.63 -7.01
CA SER A 18 6.07 8.16 -6.56
C SER A 18 7.06 8.03 -7.72
N LEU A 19 8.32 8.33 -7.43
CA LEU A 19 9.41 8.32 -8.41
C LEU A 19 10.10 6.97 -8.48
N PHE A 20 10.63 6.64 -9.64
CA PHE A 20 11.45 5.44 -9.84
C PHE A 20 12.69 5.47 -8.96
N VAL A 21 13.04 4.30 -8.45
CA VAL A 21 14.27 4.06 -7.72
C VAL A 21 15.37 3.78 -8.75
N GLU A 22 16.46 4.54 -8.70
CA GLU A 22 17.59 4.37 -9.63
C GLU A 22 18.56 3.29 -9.19
N LYS A 23 18.73 3.12 -7.86
CA LYS A 23 19.72 2.21 -7.28
C LYS A 23 19.18 1.54 -6.02
N VAL A 24 19.41 0.25 -5.91
CA VAL A 24 19.14 -0.51 -4.68
C VAL A 24 20.40 -0.62 -3.87
N ASP A 25 20.52 0.16 -2.82
CA ASP A 25 21.65 0.21 -1.90
C ASP A 25 21.24 -0.14 -0.46
N GLU A 26 22.18 -0.10 0.45
CA GLU A 26 21.93 -0.41 1.87
C GLU A 26 20.90 0.53 2.51
N ASP A 27 20.91 1.82 2.13
CA ASP A 27 19.94 2.79 2.65
C ASP A 27 18.51 2.44 2.21
N LEU A 28 18.35 1.99 0.97
CA LEU A 28 17.07 1.56 0.46
C LEU A 28 16.61 0.27 1.14
N GLN A 29 17.52 -0.67 1.35
CA GLN A 29 17.22 -1.91 2.08
C GLN A 29 16.79 -1.63 3.51
N LYS A 30 17.47 -0.71 4.19
CA LYS A 30 17.09 -0.26 5.53
C LYS A 30 15.69 0.38 5.54
N LEU A 31 15.37 1.19 4.55
CA LEU A 31 14.03 1.75 4.39
C LEU A 31 12.98 0.64 4.25
N MET A 32 13.24 -0.37 3.42
CA MET A 32 12.33 -1.50 3.24
C MET A 32 12.15 -2.31 4.53
N ASP A 33 13.22 -2.51 5.29
CA ASP A 33 13.17 -3.17 6.58
C ASP A 33 12.31 -2.38 7.59
N ASP A 34 12.49 -1.07 7.65
CA ASP A 34 11.67 -0.18 8.49
C ASP A 34 10.19 -0.23 8.08
N MET A 35 9.93 -0.22 6.77
CA MET A 35 8.57 -0.32 6.23
C MET A 35 7.91 -1.65 6.62
N LEU A 36 8.64 -2.74 6.50
CA LEU A 36 8.13 -4.07 6.84
C LEU A 36 7.78 -4.17 8.33
N GLU A 37 8.66 -3.69 9.19
CA GLU A 37 8.43 -3.65 10.63
C GLU A 37 7.22 -2.78 10.98
N THR A 38 7.12 -1.61 10.36
CA THR A 38 5.99 -0.69 10.51
C THR A 38 4.67 -1.35 10.09
N MET A 39 4.68 -2.05 8.96
CA MET A 39 3.52 -2.79 8.46
C MET A 39 3.06 -3.86 9.46
N TYR A 40 3.97 -4.66 9.99
CA TYR A 40 3.63 -5.68 10.98
C TYR A 40 3.11 -5.10 12.28
N ALA A 41 3.67 -4.00 12.73
CA ALA A 41 3.24 -3.32 13.95
C ALA A 41 1.85 -2.70 13.83
N ALA A 42 1.45 -2.32 12.62
CA ALA A 42 0.18 -1.61 12.35
C ALA A 42 -1.10 -2.44 12.23
N PRO A 43 -1.20 -3.68 12.41
CA PRO A 43 -0.93 -4.91 11.70
C PRO A 43 -1.56 -4.92 10.28
N GLY A 44 -0.78 -4.59 9.29
CA GLY A 44 -1.16 -4.59 7.88
C GLY A 44 -0.59 -5.77 7.11
N ILE A 45 -1.03 -5.92 5.86
CA ILE A 45 -0.53 -6.93 4.93
C ILE A 45 0.24 -6.33 3.75
N GLY A 46 0.17 -5.02 3.59
CA GLY A 46 0.90 -4.27 2.57
C GLY A 46 1.16 -2.84 3.01
N LEU A 47 2.22 -2.25 2.49
CA LEU A 47 2.59 -0.86 2.73
C LEU A 47 3.43 -0.32 1.57
N ALA A 48 3.06 0.83 1.05
CA ALA A 48 3.83 1.57 0.06
C ALA A 48 4.67 2.67 0.73
N ALA A 49 5.82 2.99 0.17
CA ALA A 49 6.75 3.97 0.75
C ALA A 49 6.11 5.36 0.91
N ILE A 50 5.22 5.75 -0.01
CA ILE A 50 4.51 7.03 0.08
C ILE A 50 3.69 7.16 1.36
N GLN A 51 3.18 6.04 1.92
CA GLN A 51 2.41 6.02 3.16
C GLN A 51 3.26 6.37 4.39
N VAL A 52 4.57 6.28 4.29
CA VAL A 52 5.51 6.75 5.32
C VAL A 52 6.23 8.05 4.89
N GLY A 53 5.69 8.76 3.92
CA GLY A 53 6.18 10.06 3.49
C GLY A 53 7.32 10.03 2.50
N ILE A 54 7.63 8.88 1.91
CA ILE A 54 8.73 8.72 0.96
C ILE A 54 8.17 8.41 -0.42
N PRO A 55 8.17 9.37 -1.36
CA PRO A 55 7.56 9.19 -2.68
C PRO A 55 8.47 8.40 -3.63
N LYS A 56 8.78 7.17 -3.26
CA LYS A 56 9.54 6.22 -4.07
C LYS A 56 8.69 4.99 -4.39
N ARG A 57 8.91 4.40 -5.56
CA ARG A 57 8.14 3.24 -6.02
C ARG A 57 8.62 1.96 -5.35
N ILE A 58 8.27 1.83 -4.06
CA ILE A 58 8.62 0.70 -3.21
C ILE A 58 7.38 0.21 -2.48
N ILE A 59 7.19 -1.10 -2.47
CA ILE A 59 6.10 -1.78 -1.77
C ILE A 59 6.68 -2.93 -0.95
N VAL A 60 6.17 -3.11 0.26
CA VAL A 60 6.37 -4.32 1.05
C VAL A 60 5.02 -4.97 1.27
N LEU A 61 4.94 -6.29 1.23
CA LEU A 61 3.73 -7.00 1.58
C LEU A 61 4.02 -8.41 2.10
N ASP A 62 3.08 -8.90 2.89
CA ASP A 62 3.09 -10.26 3.41
C ASP A 62 1.63 -10.70 3.63
N ILE A 63 1.19 -11.64 2.79
CA ILE A 63 -0.16 -12.20 2.87
C ILE A 63 -0.20 -13.56 3.58
N ALA A 64 0.93 -13.97 4.18
CA ALA A 64 0.98 -15.22 4.94
C ALA A 64 0.00 -15.16 6.13
N PRO A 65 -0.58 -16.31 6.51
CA PRO A 65 -1.45 -16.37 7.69
C PRO A 65 -0.72 -15.89 8.95
N LYS A 66 -1.41 -15.15 9.81
CA LYS A 66 -0.84 -14.58 11.05
C LYS A 66 -0.21 -15.63 11.96
N GLU A 67 -0.74 -16.83 11.96
CA GLU A 67 -0.27 -17.96 12.78
C GLU A 67 0.80 -18.82 12.08
N GLY A 68 1.11 -18.50 10.82
CA GLY A 68 2.11 -19.18 10.02
C GLY A 68 3.45 -18.45 9.97
N PRO A 69 4.45 -19.05 9.30
CA PRO A 69 5.71 -18.36 9.07
C PRO A 69 5.51 -17.14 8.17
N ARG A 70 6.22 -16.06 8.49
CA ARG A 70 6.22 -14.84 7.68
C ARG A 70 6.83 -15.12 6.31
N ASN A 71 6.24 -14.47 5.29
CA ASN A 71 6.73 -14.56 3.92
C ASN A 71 6.72 -13.18 3.27
N PRO A 72 7.58 -12.26 3.72
CA PRO A 72 7.61 -10.90 3.20
C PRO A 72 8.06 -10.86 1.75
N MET A 73 7.43 -10.00 0.98
CA MET A 73 7.76 -9.72 -0.41
C MET A 73 8.07 -8.24 -0.57
N PHE A 74 9.07 -7.94 -1.40
CA PHE A 74 9.53 -6.58 -1.68
C PHE A 74 9.44 -6.31 -3.18
N PHE A 75 8.83 -5.19 -3.54
CA PHE A 75 8.66 -4.80 -4.94
C PHE A 75 9.21 -3.39 -5.13
N ILE A 76 10.28 -3.29 -5.89
CA ILE A 76 10.90 -2.00 -6.27
C ILE A 76 10.60 -1.76 -7.74
N ASN A 77 10.10 -0.58 -8.06
CA ASN A 77 9.68 -0.20 -9.41
C ASN A 77 8.71 -1.21 -10.04
N PRO A 78 7.67 -1.65 -9.32
CA PRO A 78 6.74 -2.63 -9.88
C PRO A 78 5.97 -2.03 -11.05
N GLU A 79 5.79 -2.85 -12.08
CA GLU A 79 5.05 -2.51 -13.28
C GLU A 79 4.11 -3.65 -13.64
N ILE A 80 2.81 -3.35 -13.74
CA ILE A 80 1.81 -4.32 -14.19
C ILE A 80 1.88 -4.41 -15.71
N ILE A 81 2.28 -5.57 -16.21
CA ILE A 81 2.41 -5.83 -17.64
C ILE A 81 1.09 -6.27 -18.24
N GLU A 82 0.33 -7.08 -17.51
CA GLU A 82 -0.92 -7.67 -17.97
C GLU A 82 -1.88 -7.85 -16.79
N LYS A 83 -3.18 -7.65 -17.05
CA LYS A 83 -4.28 -7.89 -16.11
C LYS A 83 -5.29 -8.82 -16.77
N SER A 84 -5.91 -9.68 -15.98
CA SER A 84 -7.02 -10.52 -16.43
C SER A 84 -8.28 -9.69 -16.74
N GLU A 85 -9.17 -10.25 -17.54
CA GLU A 85 -10.48 -9.67 -17.81
C GLU A 85 -11.51 -10.02 -16.75
N ASN A 86 -11.27 -11.06 -15.95
CA ASN A 86 -12.11 -11.47 -14.84
C ASN A 86 -11.77 -10.66 -13.59
N TYR A 87 -12.79 -10.37 -12.78
CA TYR A 87 -12.67 -9.58 -11.56
C TYR A 87 -13.03 -10.41 -10.35
N LEU A 88 -12.39 -10.10 -9.22
CA LEU A 88 -12.78 -10.57 -7.89
C LEU A 88 -13.09 -9.37 -7.00
N THR A 89 -14.05 -9.56 -6.11
CA THR A 89 -14.44 -8.57 -5.11
C THR A 89 -13.83 -8.95 -3.78
N TYR A 90 -13.04 -8.04 -3.19
CA TYR A 90 -12.56 -8.17 -1.83
C TYR A 90 -12.94 -6.93 -1.02
N GLU A 91 -13.19 -7.12 0.26
CA GLU A 91 -13.27 -6.02 1.20
C GLU A 91 -11.87 -5.49 1.43
N GLU A 92 -11.63 -4.24 1.01
CA GLU A 92 -10.32 -3.59 1.15
C GLU A 92 -10.31 -2.63 2.32
N ARG A 93 -9.18 -2.59 2.99
CA ARG A 93 -8.84 -1.67 4.07
C ARG A 93 -7.47 -1.08 3.77
N CYS A 94 -7.17 0.05 4.38
CA CYS A 94 -5.89 0.70 4.18
C CYS A 94 -5.41 1.34 5.49
N LEU A 95 -4.13 1.19 5.80
CA LEU A 95 -3.53 1.81 6.98
C LEU A 95 -3.58 3.34 6.91
N SER A 96 -3.66 3.91 5.71
CA SER A 96 -3.83 5.35 5.48
C SER A 96 -5.28 5.83 5.49
N VAL A 97 -6.24 4.91 5.61
CA VAL A 97 -7.68 5.19 5.69
C VAL A 97 -8.25 4.42 6.89
N PRO A 98 -7.81 4.75 8.12
CA PRO A 98 -8.11 3.94 9.30
C PRO A 98 -9.60 3.86 9.62
N GLY A 99 -10.05 2.66 9.99
CA GLY A 99 -11.42 2.42 10.42
C GLY A 99 -12.45 2.39 9.30
N GLN A 100 -12.03 2.52 8.05
CA GLN A 100 -12.93 2.48 6.88
C GLN A 100 -12.62 1.25 6.03
N PHE A 101 -13.64 0.72 5.37
CA PHE A 101 -13.50 -0.42 4.47
C PHE A 101 -14.57 -0.35 3.38
N ALA A 102 -14.33 -1.00 2.26
CA ALA A 102 -15.29 -1.13 1.17
C ALA A 102 -14.96 -2.33 0.28
N GLU A 103 -15.99 -2.87 -0.35
CA GLU A 103 -15.81 -3.88 -1.38
C GLU A 103 -15.31 -3.23 -2.68
N ILE A 104 -14.19 -3.73 -3.18
CA ILE A 104 -13.57 -3.23 -4.41
C ILE A 104 -13.41 -4.39 -5.39
N ASP A 105 -13.79 -4.14 -6.64
CA ASP A 105 -13.61 -5.07 -7.74
C ASP A 105 -12.27 -4.81 -8.41
N ARG A 106 -11.43 -5.84 -8.50
CA ARG A 106 -10.15 -5.77 -9.20
C ARG A 106 -9.95 -6.98 -10.10
N PRO A 107 -9.16 -6.86 -11.17
CA PRO A 107 -8.70 -8.03 -11.92
C PRO A 107 -8.17 -9.12 -10.98
N ASP A 108 -8.62 -10.36 -11.18
CA ASP A 108 -8.29 -11.48 -10.30
C ASP A 108 -6.85 -11.98 -10.48
N LYS A 109 -6.22 -11.61 -11.59
CA LYS A 109 -4.82 -11.95 -11.91
C LYS A 109 -4.10 -10.75 -12.47
N CYS A 110 -2.81 -10.63 -12.15
CA CYS A 110 -1.93 -9.66 -12.79
C CYS A 110 -0.52 -10.21 -12.93
N TYR A 111 0.15 -9.78 -13.99
CA TYR A 111 1.54 -10.10 -14.26
C TYR A 111 2.38 -8.86 -14.00
N VAL A 112 3.36 -8.98 -13.08
CA VAL A 112 4.13 -7.84 -12.58
C VAL A 112 5.62 -8.07 -12.77
N LYS A 113 6.31 -7.08 -13.33
CA LYS A 113 7.76 -6.99 -13.37
C LYS A 113 8.23 -6.05 -12.27
N TYR A 114 9.28 -6.41 -11.57
CA TYR A 114 9.79 -5.62 -10.45
C TYR A 114 11.25 -5.96 -10.15
N LEU A 115 11.90 -5.16 -9.32
CA LEU A 115 13.17 -5.50 -8.69
C LEU A 115 12.90 -5.99 -7.26
N ASP A 116 13.61 -7.03 -6.85
CA ASP A 116 13.49 -7.58 -5.52
C ASP A 116 14.33 -6.80 -4.48
N TYR A 117 14.36 -7.28 -3.25
CA TYR A 117 15.14 -6.68 -2.15
C TYR A 117 16.62 -6.46 -2.48
N HIS A 118 17.20 -7.32 -3.31
CA HIS A 118 18.59 -7.25 -3.75
C HIS A 118 18.80 -6.49 -5.06
N GLY A 119 17.76 -5.92 -5.64
CA GLY A 119 17.83 -5.22 -6.91
C GLY A 119 17.83 -6.13 -8.13
N GLN A 120 17.52 -7.40 -7.97
CA GLN A 120 17.45 -8.36 -9.09
C GLN A 120 16.08 -8.27 -9.78
N ALA A 121 16.08 -8.31 -11.12
CA ALA A 121 14.87 -8.31 -11.90
C ALA A 121 14.08 -9.61 -11.71
N LYS A 122 12.82 -9.47 -11.36
CA LYS A 122 11.88 -10.58 -11.12
C LYS A 122 10.57 -10.33 -11.85
N GLU A 123 9.83 -11.40 -12.03
CA GLU A 123 8.48 -11.37 -12.57
C GLU A 123 7.59 -12.27 -11.71
N ILE A 124 6.33 -11.88 -11.53
CA ILE A 124 5.37 -12.67 -10.78
C ILE A 124 4.01 -12.66 -11.49
N LYS A 125 3.39 -13.83 -11.55
CA LYS A 125 1.98 -14.00 -11.93
C LYS A 125 1.17 -14.11 -10.65
N ALA A 126 0.56 -13.02 -10.23
CA ALA A 126 -0.22 -12.97 -9.01
C ALA A 126 -1.68 -13.31 -9.26
N GLU A 127 -2.30 -14.04 -8.34
CA GLU A 127 -3.70 -14.43 -8.38
C GLU A 127 -4.38 -14.16 -7.04
N GLY A 128 -5.69 -13.97 -7.07
CA GLY A 128 -6.51 -13.85 -5.87
C GLY A 128 -6.09 -12.70 -4.97
N MET A 129 -5.95 -12.96 -3.68
CA MET A 129 -5.59 -11.93 -2.69
C MET A 129 -4.25 -11.28 -2.99
N LEU A 130 -3.25 -12.03 -3.46
CA LEU A 130 -1.94 -11.46 -3.81
C LEU A 130 -2.09 -10.44 -4.95
N ALA A 131 -2.86 -10.76 -5.99
CA ALA A 131 -3.13 -9.83 -7.09
C ALA A 131 -3.84 -8.57 -6.58
N THR A 132 -4.83 -8.72 -5.72
CA THR A 132 -5.56 -7.60 -5.12
C THR A 132 -4.62 -6.71 -4.30
N CYS A 133 -3.79 -7.28 -3.44
CA CYS A 133 -2.85 -6.53 -2.61
C CYS A 133 -1.81 -5.79 -3.44
N ILE A 134 -1.21 -6.45 -4.42
CA ILE A 134 -0.23 -5.80 -5.31
C ILE A 134 -0.86 -4.61 -6.03
N GLN A 135 -2.05 -4.77 -6.59
CA GLN A 135 -2.74 -3.70 -7.30
C GLN A 135 -3.10 -2.53 -6.36
N HIS A 136 -3.55 -2.84 -5.15
CA HIS A 136 -3.84 -1.84 -4.13
C HIS A 136 -2.59 -1.01 -3.80
N GLU A 137 -1.45 -1.67 -3.59
CA GLU A 137 -0.20 -0.99 -3.24
C GLU A 137 0.41 -0.23 -4.42
N ILE A 138 0.31 -0.75 -5.64
CA ILE A 138 0.74 -0.01 -6.85
C ILE A 138 -0.09 1.25 -7.04
N ASP A 139 -1.39 1.22 -6.75
CA ASP A 139 -2.24 2.40 -6.77
C ASP A 139 -1.68 3.52 -5.89
N HIS A 140 -1.20 3.20 -4.69
CA HIS A 140 -0.54 4.19 -3.82
C HIS A 140 0.64 4.88 -4.50
N LEU A 141 1.41 4.17 -5.31
CA LEU A 141 2.55 4.72 -6.05
C LEU A 141 2.11 5.75 -7.11
N ASP A 142 0.86 5.69 -7.53
CA ASP A 142 0.25 6.61 -8.48
C ASP A 142 -0.69 7.64 -7.82
N GLY A 143 -0.68 7.71 -6.50
CA GLY A 143 -1.50 8.65 -5.73
C GLY A 143 -2.97 8.25 -5.62
N ILE A 144 -3.30 6.98 -5.83
CA ILE A 144 -4.66 6.43 -5.83
C ILE A 144 -4.90 5.65 -4.53
N LEU A 145 -6.02 5.92 -3.88
CA LEU A 145 -6.51 5.18 -2.71
C LEU A 145 -7.74 4.35 -3.09
N PHE A 146 -8.02 3.28 -2.35
CA PHE A 146 -9.19 2.43 -2.66
C PHE A 146 -10.51 3.20 -2.62
N ILE A 147 -10.61 4.25 -1.82
CA ILE A 147 -11.80 5.10 -1.76
C ILE A 147 -12.08 5.84 -3.08
N ASP A 148 -11.09 5.96 -3.96
CA ASP A 148 -11.25 6.58 -5.29
C ASP A 148 -12.12 5.74 -6.22
N TYR A 149 -12.27 4.45 -5.94
CA TYR A 149 -13.17 3.54 -6.68
C TYR A 149 -14.62 3.63 -6.23
N LEU A 150 -14.90 4.33 -5.14
CA LEU A 150 -16.23 4.51 -4.60
C LEU A 150 -16.97 5.67 -5.27
N SER A 151 -18.30 5.75 -5.06
CA SER A 151 -19.06 6.92 -5.48
C SER A 151 -18.53 8.20 -4.83
N LYS A 152 -18.71 9.33 -5.49
CA LYS A 152 -18.29 10.64 -4.95
C LYS A 152 -18.86 10.90 -3.57
N LEU A 153 -20.11 10.49 -3.33
CA LEU A 153 -20.78 10.64 -2.04
C LEU A 153 -20.10 9.81 -0.95
N LYS A 154 -19.89 8.53 -1.20
CA LYS A 154 -19.22 7.62 -0.24
C LYS A 154 -17.82 8.08 0.08
N LYS A 155 -17.03 8.41 -0.94
CA LYS A 155 -15.68 8.96 -0.78
C LYS A 155 -15.68 10.22 0.07
N SER A 156 -16.55 11.18 -0.22
CA SER A 156 -16.68 12.44 0.52
C SER A 156 -17.04 12.19 2.00
N MET A 157 -17.95 11.27 2.27
CA MET A 157 -18.33 10.91 3.63
C MET A 157 -17.15 10.33 4.42
N ILE A 158 -16.35 9.46 3.81
CA ILE A 158 -15.18 8.87 4.44
C ILE A 158 -14.14 9.95 4.75
N ILE A 159 -13.84 10.84 3.80
CA ILE A 159 -12.86 11.92 3.98
C ILE A 159 -13.30 12.86 5.11
N LYS A 160 -14.58 13.23 5.17
CA LYS A 160 -15.12 14.06 6.26
C LYS A 160 -14.98 13.38 7.62
N LYS A 161 -15.25 12.09 7.70
CA LYS A 161 -15.13 11.30 8.92
C LYS A 161 -13.68 11.27 9.43
N LEU A 162 -12.73 11.03 8.53
CA LEU A 162 -11.29 11.03 8.86
C LEU A 162 -10.81 12.41 9.29
N SER A 163 -11.24 13.46 8.64
CA SER A 163 -10.91 14.85 9.00
C SER A 163 -11.42 15.21 10.39
N LYS A 164 -12.64 14.79 10.76
CA LYS A 164 -13.20 14.98 12.10
C LYS A 164 -12.40 14.22 13.17
N GLN A 165 -12.04 12.97 12.90
CA GLN A 165 -11.24 12.14 13.81
C GLN A 165 -9.87 12.77 14.06
N LYS A 166 -9.21 13.25 13.01
CA LYS A 166 -7.92 13.94 13.11
C LYS A 166 -8.00 15.20 13.98
N LYS A 167 -9.01 16.05 13.77
CA LYS A 167 -9.24 17.26 14.57
C LYS A 167 -9.53 16.94 16.04
N ALA A 168 -10.29 15.89 16.32
CA ALA A 168 -10.58 15.44 17.68
C ALA A 168 -9.31 14.99 18.40
N ILE A 169 -8.43 14.25 17.75
CA ILE A 169 -7.14 13.81 18.29
C ILE A 169 -6.24 15.03 18.56
N GLU A 170 -6.13 15.98 17.64
CA GLU A 170 -5.36 17.21 17.80
C GLU A 170 -5.84 18.04 18.99
N ARG A 171 -7.16 18.08 19.28
CA ARG A 171 -7.73 18.78 20.42
C ARG A 171 -7.42 18.12 21.76
N ILE A 172 -7.24 16.81 21.79
CA ILE A 172 -6.92 16.06 23.02
C ILE A 172 -5.46 16.25 23.41
N VAL A 173 -4.57 16.47 22.47
CA VAL A 173 -3.11 16.59 22.67
C VAL A 173 -2.70 18.01 23.12
N VAL A 174 -3.60 18.96 23.09
CA VAL A 174 -3.39 20.32 23.63
C VAL A 174 -3.88 20.37 25.07
#